data_c7049fc9f50c6bb90639a1728481ecf4
#
_entry.id   c7049fc9f50c6bb90639a1728481ecf4
#
_cell.length_a   1.000
_cell.length_b   1.000
_cell.length_c   1.000
_cell.angle_alpha   90.00
_cell.angle_beta   90.00
_cell.angle_gamma   90.00
#
_symmetry.space_group_name_H-M   'P 1'
#
loop_
_entity.id
_entity.type
_entity.pdbx_description
1 polymer ?
#
loop_
_entity_poly.entity_id
_entity_poly.type
_entity_poly.pdbx_seq_one_letter_code
_entity_poly.pdbx_strand_id
1 'polypeptide(L)'
;KVIDNVKDINAVDKNGQTALFEAVLKDDLRLALTLINTGINLNILDKNGRNVLYNTILQGLKNEILLKHLAKRGVNLNIVDDNDKTILDEIFYIMVLQKYDKDIEDKRYMLINPKDDYLSLALQIIELGFKVDTLDKYGKTALQKELERKNFTNAEFLLNCGASLNIFDEHHRSLFHIEVLKGYSNNKIIDFLIQKGVNLNQRDKYFRTIIDNLIELILISKGEKPRNPSLDEYVQEDGGFDILLKKLLVYEADVSYTRADGKNIVFDLVPYDSFEILDILVEFKVDLNQKDFDGNTPLMYMVDEGLKIEDRTLKAYFIKRLQNFLKYRINMDIQDKDGRTVIHKAVIADDLIVVEKLMIKKANLDIKDNHGRTALHHTQWKGNYEIARWLILAGANMNEPDNSGFNILNYAAILGHTRLVITLISSGVLMYNNNPKNKKVAEFFKSKEKILDKLVAAEDISDSKMKNALIEVVTNFKKEINEALLKK
;
A
#
# COMPACT_ATOMS: atom_id res chain seq x y z
N LYS A 1 15.67 -47.65 -50.37
CA LYS A 1 16.32 -48.93 -50.04
C LYS A 1 17.08 -48.98 -48.72
N VAL A 2 17.53 -47.86 -48.14
CA VAL A 2 18.23 -47.85 -46.84
C VAL A 2 17.22 -47.87 -45.67
N ILE A 3 16.01 -47.36 -45.88
CA ILE A 3 14.97 -47.24 -44.84
C ILE A 3 14.20 -48.57 -44.66
N ASP A 4 14.12 -49.38 -45.65
CA ASP A 4 13.37 -50.68 -45.64
C ASP A 4 13.94 -51.74 -44.68
N ASN A 5 15.15 -51.54 -44.13
CA ASN A 5 15.84 -52.46 -43.21
C ASN A 5 16.05 -51.94 -41.80
N VAL A 6 15.50 -50.74 -41.43
CA VAL A 6 15.65 -50.20 -40.09
C VAL A 6 14.57 -50.79 -39.17
N LYS A 7 14.98 -51.62 -38.20
CA LYS A 7 14.06 -52.25 -37.24
C LYS A 7 13.28 -51.27 -36.37
N ASP A 8 13.83 -50.10 -36.11
CA ASP A 8 13.19 -49.04 -35.35
C ASP A 8 13.66 -47.66 -35.86
N ILE A 9 12.74 -46.92 -36.51
CA ILE A 9 13.02 -45.60 -37.05
C ILE A 9 13.32 -44.57 -35.95
N ASN A 10 12.89 -44.85 -34.71
CA ASN A 10 13.06 -44.00 -33.54
C ASN A 10 14.28 -44.43 -32.70
N ALA A 11 15.10 -45.36 -33.17
CA ALA A 11 16.31 -45.76 -32.48
C ALA A 11 17.22 -44.56 -32.22
N VAL A 12 17.77 -44.47 -31.01
CA VAL A 12 18.64 -43.37 -30.57
C VAL A 12 20.09 -43.86 -30.38
N ASP A 13 21.02 -42.97 -30.63
CA ASP A 13 22.44 -43.18 -30.33
C ASP A 13 22.76 -42.97 -28.84
N LYS A 14 24.04 -43.05 -28.47
CA LYS A 14 24.54 -42.82 -27.10
C LYS A 14 24.25 -41.41 -26.57
N ASN A 15 23.89 -40.48 -27.42
CA ASN A 15 23.53 -39.10 -27.06
C ASN A 15 22.01 -38.87 -27.00
N GLY A 16 21.19 -39.91 -27.20
CA GLY A 16 19.74 -39.79 -27.29
C GLY A 16 19.24 -39.24 -28.63
N GLN A 17 20.09 -39.17 -29.65
CA GLN A 17 19.80 -38.60 -30.97
C GLN A 17 19.32 -39.64 -31.94
N THR A 18 18.24 -39.38 -32.67
CA THR A 18 17.73 -40.22 -33.75
C THR A 18 18.45 -39.91 -35.06
N ALA A 19 18.25 -40.75 -36.08
CA ALA A 19 18.74 -40.50 -37.43
C ALA A 19 18.34 -39.13 -38.00
N LEU A 20 17.21 -38.55 -37.54
CA LEU A 20 16.77 -37.20 -37.94
C LEU A 20 17.72 -36.13 -37.42
N PHE A 21 18.21 -36.23 -36.18
CA PHE A 21 19.19 -35.27 -35.63
C PHE A 21 20.46 -35.27 -36.48
N GLU A 22 20.95 -36.45 -36.88
CA GLU A 22 22.13 -36.57 -37.70
C GLU A 22 21.93 -36.01 -39.12
N ALA A 23 20.77 -36.28 -39.74
CA ALA A 23 20.41 -35.72 -41.05
C ALA A 23 20.39 -34.16 -41.02
N VAL A 24 19.83 -33.57 -39.95
CA VAL A 24 19.82 -32.13 -39.78
C VAL A 24 21.22 -31.58 -39.56
N LEU A 25 22.04 -32.18 -38.70
CA LEU A 25 23.42 -31.73 -38.46
C LEU A 25 24.29 -31.78 -39.69
N LYS A 26 24.07 -32.78 -40.59
CA LYS A 26 24.79 -32.93 -41.86
C LYS A 26 24.22 -32.10 -43.00
N ASP A 27 23.18 -31.30 -42.75
CA ASP A 27 22.49 -30.51 -43.77
C ASP A 27 21.87 -31.33 -44.89
N ASP A 28 21.55 -32.63 -44.62
CA ASP A 28 20.87 -33.50 -45.58
C ASP A 28 19.35 -33.31 -45.51
N LEU A 29 18.90 -32.24 -46.15
CA LEU A 29 17.47 -31.87 -46.19
C LEU A 29 16.61 -32.98 -46.81
N ARG A 30 17.15 -33.73 -47.83
CA ARG A 30 16.42 -34.79 -48.50
C ARG A 30 16.16 -35.97 -47.57
N LEU A 31 17.18 -36.38 -46.82
CA LEU A 31 17.08 -37.45 -45.83
C LEU A 31 16.16 -37.01 -44.67
N ALA A 32 16.33 -35.76 -44.15
CA ALA A 32 15.50 -35.24 -43.07
C ALA A 32 14.01 -35.26 -43.46
N LEU A 33 13.64 -34.73 -44.62
CA LEU A 33 12.25 -34.70 -45.09
C LEU A 33 11.72 -36.15 -45.32
N THR A 34 12.57 -37.08 -45.80
CA THR A 34 12.17 -38.48 -45.97
C THR A 34 11.83 -39.09 -44.60
N LEU A 35 12.69 -38.92 -43.60
CA LEU A 35 12.50 -39.44 -42.24
C LEU A 35 11.23 -38.86 -41.60
N ILE A 36 10.97 -37.55 -41.76
CA ILE A 36 9.76 -36.89 -41.25
C ILE A 36 8.52 -37.50 -41.93
N ASN A 37 8.56 -37.72 -43.23
CA ASN A 37 7.43 -38.27 -43.97
C ASN A 37 7.17 -39.76 -43.66
N THR A 38 8.17 -40.50 -43.22
CA THR A 38 8.03 -41.91 -42.77
C THR A 38 7.49 -42.02 -41.36
N GLY A 39 7.26 -40.89 -40.64
CA GLY A 39 6.60 -40.87 -39.33
C GLY A 39 7.54 -41.00 -38.14
N ILE A 40 8.81 -40.62 -38.29
CA ILE A 40 9.73 -40.55 -37.15
C ILE A 40 9.17 -39.66 -36.04
N ASN A 41 9.35 -40.03 -34.78
CA ASN A 41 8.93 -39.22 -33.65
C ASN A 41 9.83 -37.99 -33.52
N LEU A 42 9.23 -36.79 -33.77
CA LEU A 42 9.93 -35.51 -33.79
C LEU A 42 10.25 -34.98 -32.38
N ASN A 43 9.63 -35.56 -31.33
CA ASN A 43 9.70 -35.06 -29.96
C ASN A 43 10.61 -35.92 -29.06
N ILE A 44 11.39 -36.81 -29.64
CA ILE A 44 12.47 -37.50 -28.91
C ILE A 44 13.50 -36.45 -28.47
N LEU A 45 13.89 -36.53 -27.21
CA LEU A 45 14.87 -35.63 -26.62
C LEU A 45 16.25 -36.25 -26.58
N ASP A 46 17.27 -35.46 -26.91
CA ASP A 46 18.66 -35.84 -26.69
C ASP A 46 19.00 -35.78 -25.18
N LYS A 47 20.21 -36.17 -24.80
CA LYS A 47 20.69 -36.14 -23.41
C LYS A 47 20.73 -34.76 -22.75
N ASN A 48 20.46 -33.70 -23.46
CA ASN A 48 20.38 -32.33 -22.96
C ASN A 48 18.93 -31.83 -22.93
N GLY A 49 17.93 -32.71 -23.05
CA GLY A 49 16.51 -32.34 -23.05
C GLY A 49 16.05 -31.61 -24.32
N ARG A 50 16.75 -31.73 -25.45
CA ARG A 50 16.50 -31.01 -26.71
C ARG A 50 15.92 -31.93 -27.78
N ASN A 51 14.90 -31.47 -28.49
CA ASN A 51 14.45 -32.13 -29.69
C ASN A 51 15.22 -31.64 -30.94
N VAL A 52 14.91 -32.22 -32.09
CA VAL A 52 15.58 -31.91 -33.37
C VAL A 52 15.50 -30.42 -33.76
N LEU A 53 14.53 -29.68 -33.26
CA LEU A 53 14.34 -28.26 -33.54
C LEU A 53 15.56 -27.43 -33.12
N TYR A 54 16.19 -27.74 -31.98
CA TYR A 54 17.39 -27.02 -31.52
C TYR A 54 18.55 -27.13 -32.51
N ASN A 55 18.70 -28.29 -33.17
CA ASN A 55 19.72 -28.45 -34.22
C ASN A 55 19.33 -27.72 -35.52
N THR A 56 18.03 -27.66 -35.81
CA THR A 56 17.52 -26.94 -36.98
C THR A 56 17.81 -25.46 -36.94
N ILE A 57 17.62 -24.81 -35.75
CA ILE A 57 17.87 -23.38 -35.59
C ILE A 57 19.35 -22.98 -35.69
N LEU A 58 20.28 -23.87 -35.35
CA LEU A 58 21.72 -23.59 -35.48
C LEU A 58 22.14 -23.31 -36.94
N GLN A 59 21.38 -23.83 -37.90
CA GLN A 59 21.64 -23.62 -39.33
C GLN A 59 20.90 -22.39 -39.89
N GLY A 60 20.23 -21.62 -39.05
CA GLY A 60 19.58 -20.34 -39.40
C GLY A 60 18.47 -20.49 -40.42
N LEU A 61 18.23 -19.42 -41.19
CA LEU A 61 17.16 -19.35 -42.21
C LEU A 61 17.32 -20.32 -43.37
N LYS A 62 18.50 -20.90 -43.57
CA LYS A 62 18.78 -21.90 -44.60
C LYS A 62 17.83 -23.08 -44.52
N ASN A 63 17.38 -23.41 -43.32
CA ASN A 63 16.48 -24.54 -43.05
C ASN A 63 15.01 -24.16 -42.89
N GLU A 64 14.55 -23.01 -43.40
CA GLU A 64 13.16 -22.57 -43.30
C GLU A 64 12.16 -23.65 -43.79
N ILE A 65 12.47 -24.34 -44.87
CA ILE A 65 11.61 -25.42 -45.41
C ILE A 65 11.47 -26.56 -44.39
N LEU A 66 12.60 -26.96 -43.77
CA LEU A 66 12.60 -28.02 -42.76
C LEU A 66 11.83 -27.57 -41.51
N LEU A 67 12.05 -26.35 -41.04
CA LEU A 67 11.37 -25.77 -39.88
C LEU A 67 9.84 -25.82 -40.08
N LYS A 68 9.36 -25.34 -41.23
CA LYS A 68 7.93 -25.40 -41.57
C LYS A 68 7.37 -26.82 -41.62
N HIS A 69 8.17 -27.79 -42.11
CA HIS A 69 7.77 -29.19 -42.15
C HIS A 69 7.70 -29.79 -40.73
N LEU A 70 8.67 -29.54 -39.90
CA LEU A 70 8.69 -29.97 -38.50
C LEU A 70 7.48 -29.44 -37.72
N ALA A 71 7.21 -28.15 -37.86
CA ALA A 71 6.07 -27.53 -37.20
C ALA A 71 4.74 -28.12 -37.69
N LYS A 72 4.55 -28.26 -39.01
CA LYS A 72 3.34 -28.86 -39.61
C LYS A 72 3.10 -30.31 -39.16
N ARG A 73 4.18 -31.05 -38.86
CA ARG A 73 4.13 -32.44 -38.38
C ARG A 73 4.07 -32.58 -36.87
N GLY A 74 3.97 -31.46 -36.12
CA GLY A 74 3.71 -31.47 -34.70
C GLY A 74 4.97 -31.60 -33.82
N VAL A 75 6.11 -31.06 -34.25
CA VAL A 75 7.25 -30.91 -33.34
C VAL A 75 6.85 -29.99 -32.20
N ASN A 76 7.22 -30.33 -30.97
CA ASN A 76 6.96 -29.47 -29.84
C ASN A 76 7.92 -28.27 -29.86
N LEU A 77 7.37 -27.07 -30.10
CA LEU A 77 8.11 -25.83 -30.14
C LEU A 77 8.40 -25.27 -28.74
N ASN A 78 7.60 -25.66 -27.73
CA ASN A 78 7.57 -25.03 -26.37
C ASN A 78 8.31 -25.89 -25.33
N ILE A 79 9.36 -26.61 -25.71
CA ILE A 79 10.20 -27.36 -24.77
C ILE A 79 11.24 -26.44 -24.12
N VAL A 80 11.64 -26.83 -22.92
CA VAL A 80 12.75 -26.21 -22.17
C VAL A 80 13.83 -27.27 -22.04
N ASP A 81 15.07 -26.96 -22.40
CA ASP A 81 16.19 -27.90 -22.31
C ASP A 81 16.70 -28.06 -20.86
N ASP A 82 17.61 -29.00 -20.62
CA ASP A 82 18.18 -29.25 -19.29
C ASP A 82 19.01 -28.08 -18.73
N ASN A 83 19.37 -27.12 -19.58
CA ASN A 83 20.02 -25.87 -19.20
C ASN A 83 19.03 -24.71 -19.01
N ASP A 84 17.74 -24.98 -18.88
CA ASP A 84 16.67 -24.03 -18.70
C ASP A 84 16.50 -23.01 -19.83
N LYS A 85 16.82 -23.42 -21.05
CA LYS A 85 16.66 -22.59 -22.23
C LYS A 85 15.45 -23.02 -23.05
N THR A 86 14.61 -22.06 -23.38
CA THR A 86 13.62 -22.20 -24.45
C THR A 86 14.30 -22.04 -25.80
N ILE A 87 13.57 -22.35 -26.87
CA ILE A 87 14.08 -22.15 -28.22
C ILE A 87 14.44 -20.70 -28.53
N LEU A 88 13.70 -19.74 -27.98
CA LEU A 88 14.01 -18.30 -28.12
C LEU A 88 15.26 -17.91 -27.34
N ASP A 89 15.46 -18.45 -26.15
CA ASP A 89 16.69 -18.23 -25.38
C ASP A 89 17.92 -18.70 -26.15
N GLU A 90 17.81 -19.83 -26.83
CA GLU A 90 18.90 -20.37 -27.67
C GLU A 90 19.17 -19.46 -28.87
N ILE A 91 18.12 -18.94 -29.53
CA ILE A 91 18.29 -18.03 -30.66
C ILE A 91 18.96 -16.71 -30.19
N PHE A 92 18.52 -16.13 -29.10
CA PHE A 92 19.14 -14.90 -28.57
C PHE A 92 20.56 -15.12 -28.08
N TYR A 93 20.87 -16.32 -27.56
CA TYR A 93 22.23 -16.70 -27.23
C TYR A 93 23.12 -16.78 -28.49
N ILE A 94 22.63 -17.38 -29.59
CA ILE A 94 23.30 -17.41 -30.86
C ILE A 94 23.61 -16.01 -31.38
N MET A 95 22.65 -15.07 -31.27
CA MET A 95 22.86 -13.67 -31.65
C MET A 95 23.97 -12.99 -30.82
N VAL A 96 24.09 -13.33 -29.54
CA VAL A 96 25.22 -12.86 -28.72
C VAL A 96 26.53 -13.42 -29.20
N LEU A 97 26.60 -14.72 -29.55
CA LEU A 97 27.81 -15.36 -30.07
C LEU A 97 28.24 -14.73 -31.40
N GLN A 98 27.30 -14.41 -32.31
CA GLN A 98 27.61 -13.72 -33.57
C GLN A 98 28.27 -12.37 -33.35
N LYS A 99 27.86 -11.63 -32.29
CA LYS A 99 28.37 -10.28 -32.05
C LYS A 99 29.76 -10.23 -31.44
N TYR A 100 30.14 -11.22 -30.65
CA TYR A 100 31.33 -11.14 -29.80
C TYR A 100 32.52 -12.03 -30.25
N ASP A 101 32.41 -12.73 -31.37
CA ASP A 101 33.47 -13.61 -31.92
C ASP A 101 34.27 -14.35 -30.84
N LYS A 102 33.54 -14.92 -29.86
CA LYS A 102 34.14 -15.62 -28.72
C LYS A 102 34.53 -17.03 -29.12
N ASP A 103 35.66 -17.53 -28.56
CA ASP A 103 36.05 -18.91 -28.63
C ASP A 103 34.87 -19.82 -28.21
N ILE A 104 34.27 -20.48 -29.20
CA ILE A 104 33.10 -21.31 -29.02
C ILE A 104 33.58 -22.72 -28.65
N GLU A 105 33.54 -23.05 -27.35
CA GLU A 105 33.92 -24.40 -26.87
C GLU A 105 32.93 -25.46 -27.33
N ASP A 106 31.64 -25.13 -27.49
CA ASP A 106 30.61 -26.05 -27.93
C ASP A 106 30.61 -26.16 -29.48
N LYS A 107 31.06 -27.29 -29.98
CA LYS A 107 31.17 -27.60 -31.43
C LYS A 107 29.86 -27.39 -32.20
N ARG A 108 28.72 -27.42 -31.55
CA ARG A 108 27.41 -27.17 -32.19
C ARG A 108 27.32 -25.78 -32.77
N TYR A 109 27.85 -24.77 -32.07
CA TYR A 109 27.83 -23.37 -32.53
C TYR A 109 28.81 -23.05 -33.64
N MET A 110 29.67 -24.00 -34.02
CA MET A 110 30.49 -23.86 -35.24
C MET A 110 29.68 -23.87 -36.54
N LEU A 111 28.39 -24.27 -36.44
CA LEU A 111 27.46 -24.27 -37.58
C LEU A 111 26.75 -22.93 -37.76
N ILE A 112 26.94 -21.99 -36.85
CA ILE A 112 26.30 -20.66 -36.90
C ILE A 112 26.87 -19.87 -38.08
N ASN A 113 25.98 -19.41 -38.95
CA ASN A 113 26.35 -18.47 -39.99
C ASN A 113 26.31 -17.03 -39.42
N PRO A 114 27.46 -16.33 -39.40
CA PRO A 114 27.49 -14.94 -38.87
C PRO A 114 26.62 -13.93 -39.61
N LYS A 115 26.16 -14.27 -40.80
CA LYS A 115 25.34 -13.40 -41.66
C LYS A 115 23.86 -13.67 -41.58
N ASP A 116 23.42 -14.70 -40.85
CA ASP A 116 22.01 -15.04 -40.75
C ASP A 116 21.28 -14.08 -39.83
N ASP A 117 20.06 -13.72 -40.22
CA ASP A 117 19.14 -12.90 -39.43
C ASP A 117 18.32 -13.79 -38.48
N TYR A 118 18.85 -13.96 -37.26
CA TYR A 118 18.22 -14.79 -36.23
C TYR A 118 16.98 -14.13 -35.62
N LEU A 119 16.76 -12.82 -35.76
CA LEU A 119 15.49 -12.20 -35.38
C LEU A 119 14.36 -12.62 -36.33
N SER A 120 14.63 -12.67 -37.64
CA SER A 120 13.68 -13.22 -38.60
C SER A 120 13.38 -14.72 -38.35
N LEU A 121 14.37 -15.50 -37.92
CA LEU A 121 14.17 -16.87 -37.50
C LEU A 121 13.29 -16.98 -36.25
N ALA A 122 13.52 -16.13 -35.23
CA ALA A 122 12.70 -16.05 -34.04
C ALA A 122 11.24 -15.73 -34.41
N LEU A 123 11.02 -14.77 -35.29
CA LEU A 123 9.69 -14.40 -35.77
C LEU A 123 8.97 -15.58 -36.43
N GLN A 124 9.67 -16.32 -37.32
CA GLN A 124 9.11 -17.52 -37.97
C GLN A 124 8.69 -18.58 -36.94
N ILE A 125 9.52 -18.84 -35.95
CA ILE A 125 9.19 -19.80 -34.89
C ILE A 125 7.96 -19.41 -34.11
N ILE A 126 7.80 -18.11 -33.81
CA ILE A 126 6.62 -17.57 -33.18
C ILE A 126 5.39 -17.72 -34.05
N GLU A 127 5.50 -17.39 -35.35
CA GLU A 127 4.41 -17.55 -36.32
C GLU A 127 4.00 -19.04 -36.49
N LEU A 128 4.92 -19.95 -36.30
CA LEU A 128 4.66 -21.41 -36.36
C LEU A 128 4.00 -21.95 -35.07
N GLY A 129 3.82 -21.11 -34.03
CA GLY A 129 3.07 -21.44 -32.83
C GLY A 129 3.89 -21.57 -31.55
N PHE A 130 5.13 -21.07 -31.53
CA PHE A 130 5.84 -20.92 -30.26
C PHE A 130 5.12 -19.91 -29.37
N LYS A 131 4.91 -20.27 -28.10
CA LYS A 131 4.30 -19.37 -27.11
C LYS A 131 5.37 -18.45 -26.54
N VAL A 132 5.33 -17.18 -26.87
CA VAL A 132 6.33 -16.17 -26.48
C VAL A 132 6.54 -16.10 -24.97
N ASP A 133 5.46 -16.33 -24.20
CA ASP A 133 5.47 -16.31 -22.73
C ASP A 133 5.74 -17.71 -22.11
N THR A 134 6.37 -18.63 -22.85
CA THR A 134 6.80 -19.91 -22.29
C THR A 134 7.75 -19.67 -21.12
N LEU A 135 7.43 -20.26 -19.98
CA LEU A 135 8.23 -20.18 -18.77
C LEU A 135 9.35 -21.22 -18.77
N ASP A 136 10.52 -20.84 -18.30
CA ASP A 136 11.57 -21.78 -17.93
C ASP A 136 11.27 -22.46 -16.58
N LYS A 137 12.14 -23.31 -16.10
CA LYS A 137 11.95 -23.98 -14.80
C LYS A 137 11.99 -23.03 -13.59
N TYR A 138 12.53 -21.82 -13.76
CA TYR A 138 12.53 -20.79 -12.74
C TYR A 138 11.31 -19.85 -12.82
N GLY A 139 10.37 -20.14 -13.71
CA GLY A 139 9.18 -19.32 -13.94
C GLY A 139 9.44 -18.01 -14.68
N LYS A 140 10.58 -17.91 -15.41
CA LYS A 140 10.93 -16.70 -16.18
C LYS A 140 10.61 -16.86 -17.66
N THR A 141 10.11 -15.79 -18.27
CA THR A 141 9.93 -15.68 -19.72
C THR A 141 11.19 -15.18 -20.42
N ALA A 142 11.26 -15.32 -21.73
CA ALA A 142 12.31 -14.74 -22.56
C ALA A 142 12.39 -13.22 -22.38
N LEU A 143 11.25 -12.52 -22.28
CA LEU A 143 11.19 -11.08 -22.03
C LEU A 143 11.88 -10.70 -20.72
N GLN A 144 11.59 -11.40 -19.63
CA GLN A 144 12.22 -11.15 -18.33
C GLN A 144 13.74 -11.31 -18.40
N LYS A 145 14.22 -12.36 -19.06
CA LYS A 145 15.66 -12.61 -19.22
C LYS A 145 16.37 -11.53 -20.04
N GLU A 146 15.75 -11.08 -21.14
CA GLU A 146 16.34 -10.02 -21.96
C GLU A 146 16.37 -8.65 -21.25
N LEU A 147 15.36 -8.37 -20.43
CA LEU A 147 15.35 -7.17 -19.55
C LEU A 147 16.45 -7.27 -18.49
N GLU A 148 16.64 -8.40 -17.82
CA GLU A 148 17.73 -8.61 -16.85
C GLU A 148 19.11 -8.42 -17.50
N ARG A 149 19.27 -8.81 -18.78
CA ARG A 149 20.48 -8.55 -19.57
C ARG A 149 20.59 -7.12 -20.07
N LYS A 150 19.57 -6.29 -19.82
CA LYS A 150 19.42 -4.90 -20.32
C LYS A 150 19.45 -4.83 -21.87
N ASN A 151 19.00 -5.90 -22.52
CA ASN A 151 18.89 -5.98 -23.98
C ASN A 151 17.53 -5.50 -24.47
N PHE A 152 17.36 -4.20 -24.49
CA PHE A 152 16.08 -3.55 -24.83
C PHE A 152 15.63 -3.80 -26.27
N THR A 153 16.56 -4.06 -27.20
CA THR A 153 16.23 -4.39 -28.60
C THR A 153 15.46 -5.71 -28.68
N ASN A 154 15.97 -6.75 -28.02
CA ASN A 154 15.28 -8.05 -27.98
C ASN A 154 13.99 -7.98 -27.17
N ALA A 155 13.99 -7.23 -26.05
CA ALA A 155 12.80 -7.01 -25.26
C ALA A 155 11.69 -6.34 -26.09
N GLU A 156 12.03 -5.31 -26.88
CA GLU A 156 11.08 -4.64 -27.78
C GLU A 156 10.57 -5.58 -28.90
N PHE A 157 11.45 -6.37 -29.48
CA PHE A 157 11.07 -7.41 -30.44
C PHE A 157 10.05 -8.37 -29.83
N LEU A 158 10.31 -8.91 -28.63
CA LEU A 158 9.40 -9.82 -27.94
C LEU A 158 8.03 -9.18 -27.66
N LEU A 159 8.00 -7.91 -27.23
CA LEU A 159 6.75 -7.19 -27.01
C LEU A 159 5.97 -7.01 -28.33
N ASN A 160 6.65 -6.69 -29.43
CA ASN A 160 6.03 -6.60 -30.75
C ASN A 160 5.48 -7.96 -31.24
N CYS A 161 6.06 -9.06 -30.77
CA CYS A 161 5.58 -10.42 -31.01
C CYS A 161 4.48 -10.87 -30.02
N GLY A 162 4.01 -9.98 -29.14
CA GLY A 162 2.91 -10.25 -28.23
C GLY A 162 3.32 -10.79 -26.86
N ALA A 163 4.59 -10.66 -26.45
CA ALA A 163 5.00 -10.98 -25.09
C ALA A 163 4.23 -10.13 -24.06
N SER A 164 3.76 -10.76 -23.00
CA SER A 164 2.96 -10.12 -21.97
C SER A 164 3.82 -9.39 -20.96
N LEU A 165 3.43 -8.14 -20.64
CA LEU A 165 3.95 -7.43 -19.47
C LEU A 165 3.22 -7.81 -18.17
N ASN A 166 2.08 -8.52 -18.26
CA ASN A 166 1.23 -8.91 -17.16
C ASN A 166 1.51 -10.36 -16.68
N ILE A 167 2.78 -10.65 -16.48
CA ILE A 167 3.21 -11.91 -15.88
C ILE A 167 3.42 -11.67 -14.39
N PHE A 168 2.84 -12.54 -13.56
CA PHE A 168 2.81 -12.38 -12.11
C PHE A 168 3.58 -13.48 -11.41
N ASP A 169 4.29 -13.12 -10.33
CA ASP A 169 4.90 -14.07 -9.42
C ASP A 169 3.86 -14.69 -8.45
N GLU A 170 4.31 -15.51 -7.51
CA GLU A 170 3.48 -16.15 -6.47
C GLU A 170 2.82 -15.13 -5.51
N HIS A 171 3.34 -13.92 -5.45
CA HIS A 171 2.79 -12.80 -4.70
C HIS A 171 1.86 -11.92 -5.55
N HIS A 172 1.54 -12.33 -6.77
CA HIS A 172 0.75 -11.58 -7.73
C HIS A 172 1.37 -10.21 -8.08
N ARG A 173 2.71 -10.12 -8.00
CA ARG A 173 3.47 -8.94 -8.40
C ARG A 173 3.79 -9.04 -9.88
N SER A 174 3.50 -7.99 -10.63
CA SER A 174 3.86 -7.92 -12.05
C SER A 174 5.38 -7.78 -12.23
N LEU A 175 5.85 -8.01 -13.45
CA LEU A 175 7.25 -7.75 -13.83
C LEU A 175 7.70 -6.33 -13.41
N PHE A 176 6.85 -5.34 -13.59
CA PHE A 176 7.13 -3.96 -13.18
C PHE A 176 7.35 -3.83 -11.67
N HIS A 177 6.51 -4.46 -10.84
CA HIS A 177 6.70 -4.50 -9.39
C HIS A 177 8.07 -5.05 -9.02
N ILE A 178 8.44 -6.21 -9.60
CA ILE A 178 9.70 -6.88 -9.31
C ILE A 178 10.89 -5.98 -9.66
N GLU A 179 10.87 -5.33 -10.82
CA GLU A 179 11.97 -4.46 -11.26
C GLU A 179 12.10 -3.19 -10.41
N VAL A 180 10.98 -2.62 -9.95
CA VAL A 180 11.00 -1.47 -9.03
C VAL A 180 11.50 -1.89 -7.64
N LEU A 181 11.10 -3.05 -7.12
CA LEU A 181 11.55 -3.56 -5.82
C LEU A 181 13.05 -3.88 -5.79
N LYS A 182 13.67 -4.23 -6.92
CA LYS A 182 15.12 -4.39 -7.04
C LYS A 182 15.90 -3.06 -6.91
N GLY A 183 15.21 -1.92 -6.84
CA GLY A 183 15.78 -0.61 -6.58
C GLY A 183 16.25 0.16 -7.80
N TYR A 184 16.88 1.31 -7.55
CA TYR A 184 17.27 2.28 -8.58
C TYR A 184 18.31 1.76 -9.59
N SER A 185 19.05 0.70 -9.26
CA SER A 185 19.98 0.04 -10.19
C SER A 185 19.30 -0.42 -11.49
N ASN A 186 17.99 -0.65 -11.44
CA ASN A 186 17.14 -1.08 -12.56
C ASN A 186 16.40 0.08 -13.24
N ASN A 187 16.80 1.33 -12.95
CA ASN A 187 16.11 2.52 -13.47
C ASN A 187 15.89 2.50 -14.99
N LYS A 188 16.84 1.99 -15.77
CA LYS A 188 16.69 1.89 -17.24
C LYS A 188 15.59 0.89 -17.65
N ILE A 189 15.45 -0.21 -16.91
CA ILE A 189 14.41 -1.21 -17.15
C ILE A 189 13.06 -0.60 -16.77
N ILE A 190 13.00 0.11 -15.64
CA ILE A 190 11.80 0.80 -15.18
C ILE A 190 11.34 1.83 -16.21
N ASP A 191 12.26 2.67 -16.76
CA ASP A 191 11.95 3.63 -17.81
C ASP A 191 11.40 2.95 -19.06
N PHE A 192 12.02 1.88 -19.49
CA PHE A 192 11.58 1.11 -20.64
C PHE A 192 10.16 0.56 -20.43
N LEU A 193 9.88 -0.04 -19.26
CA LEU A 193 8.56 -0.59 -18.95
C LEU A 193 7.48 0.49 -18.89
N ILE A 194 7.78 1.65 -18.30
CA ILE A 194 6.86 2.81 -18.27
C ILE A 194 6.54 3.28 -19.69
N GLN A 195 7.56 3.41 -20.55
CA GLN A 195 7.37 3.79 -21.96
C GLN A 195 6.50 2.79 -22.74
N LYS A 196 6.53 1.51 -22.36
CA LYS A 196 5.68 0.46 -22.94
C LYS A 196 4.28 0.40 -22.34
N GLY A 197 3.93 1.30 -21.42
CA GLY A 197 2.57 1.48 -20.91
C GLY A 197 2.16 0.45 -19.85
N VAL A 198 3.09 0.02 -18.99
CA VAL A 198 2.74 -0.85 -17.86
C VAL A 198 1.75 -0.18 -16.93
N ASN A 199 0.89 -0.97 -16.30
CA ASN A 199 -0.02 -0.46 -15.28
C ASN A 199 0.73 -0.16 -13.98
N LEU A 200 0.95 1.14 -13.68
CA LEU A 200 1.63 1.60 -12.46
C LEU A 200 0.82 1.32 -11.19
N ASN A 201 -0.49 1.11 -11.32
CA ASN A 201 -1.44 0.95 -10.22
C ASN A 201 -1.90 -0.50 -10.04
N GLN A 202 -1.16 -1.45 -10.64
CA GLN A 202 -1.41 -2.87 -10.44
C GLN A 202 -1.27 -3.23 -8.96
N ARG A 203 -2.14 -4.11 -8.44
CA ARG A 203 -2.13 -4.53 -7.04
C ARG A 203 -1.57 -5.95 -6.90
N ASP A 204 -0.80 -6.16 -5.84
CA ASP A 204 -0.33 -7.48 -5.44
C ASP A 204 -1.44 -8.31 -4.75
N LYS A 205 -1.15 -9.53 -4.33
CA LYS A 205 -2.12 -10.41 -3.63
C LYS A 205 -2.58 -9.87 -2.28
N TYR A 206 -1.91 -8.87 -1.72
CA TYR A 206 -2.28 -8.17 -0.49
C TYR A 206 -3.03 -6.87 -0.78
N PHE A 207 -3.48 -6.65 -2.03
CA PHE A 207 -4.15 -5.44 -2.51
C PHE A 207 -3.30 -4.16 -2.39
N ARG A 208 -1.97 -4.28 -2.33
CA ARG A 208 -1.03 -3.16 -2.26
C ARG A 208 -0.54 -2.79 -3.65
N THR A 209 -0.36 -1.49 -3.86
CA THR A 209 0.27 -0.95 -5.07
C THR A 209 1.80 -0.97 -4.92
N ILE A 210 2.52 -0.67 -6.00
CA ILE A 210 3.98 -0.51 -5.93
C ILE A 210 4.39 0.66 -5.03
N ILE A 211 3.57 1.70 -4.92
CA ILE A 211 3.80 2.84 -4.02
C ILE A 211 3.79 2.38 -2.55
N ASP A 212 2.80 1.54 -2.16
CA ASP A 212 2.76 0.97 -0.81
C ASP A 212 4.01 0.16 -0.49
N ASN A 213 4.44 -0.67 -1.43
CA ASN A 213 5.62 -1.52 -1.27
C ASN A 213 6.91 -0.70 -1.18
N LEU A 214 7.05 0.36 -1.99
CA LEU A 214 8.20 1.28 -1.92
C LEU A 214 8.28 2.00 -0.58
N ILE A 215 7.15 2.55 -0.12
CA ILE A 215 7.09 3.23 1.17
C ILE A 215 7.44 2.27 2.30
N GLU A 216 6.93 1.03 2.25
CA GLU A 216 7.29 0.02 3.23
C GLU A 216 8.79 -0.30 3.22
N LEU A 217 9.42 -0.44 2.04
CA LEU A 217 10.86 -0.64 1.92
C LEU A 217 11.66 0.53 2.47
N ILE A 218 11.23 1.78 2.21
CA ILE A 218 11.88 2.97 2.78
C ILE A 218 11.81 2.95 4.31
N LEU A 219 10.66 2.62 4.89
CA LEU A 219 10.48 2.55 6.34
C LEU A 219 11.34 1.43 6.96
N ILE A 220 11.43 0.27 6.31
CA ILE A 220 12.26 -0.85 6.75
C ILE A 220 13.74 -0.49 6.66
N SER A 221 14.19 0.11 5.55
CA SER A 221 15.61 0.51 5.35
C SER A 221 16.06 1.57 6.36
N LYS A 222 15.16 2.44 6.80
CA LYS A 222 15.39 3.43 7.88
C LYS A 222 15.31 2.82 9.30
N GLY A 223 14.96 1.54 9.41
CA GLY A 223 14.77 0.88 10.72
C GLY A 223 13.53 1.33 11.48
N GLU A 224 12.61 2.04 10.85
CA GLU A 224 11.39 2.56 11.47
C GLU A 224 10.29 1.49 11.55
N LYS A 225 10.29 0.53 10.62
CA LYS A 225 9.30 -0.56 10.56
C LYS A 225 9.99 -1.92 10.65
N PRO A 226 9.37 -2.92 11.33
CA PRO A 226 9.87 -4.30 11.31
C PRO A 226 9.92 -4.86 9.89
N ARG A 227 10.85 -5.79 9.63
CA ARG A 227 10.96 -6.48 8.35
C ARG A 227 9.67 -7.20 7.97
N ASN A 228 9.34 -7.14 6.70
CA ASN A 228 8.21 -7.86 6.11
C ASN A 228 8.77 -9.02 5.28
N PRO A 229 8.48 -10.30 5.63
CA PRO A 229 9.06 -11.45 4.93
C PRO A 229 8.84 -11.44 3.41
N SER A 230 7.73 -10.86 2.93
CA SER A 230 7.45 -10.76 1.49
C SER A 230 8.32 -9.73 0.75
N LEU A 231 9.05 -8.89 1.47
CA LEU A 231 9.92 -7.83 0.94
C LEU A 231 11.37 -7.99 1.38
N ASP A 232 11.70 -8.98 2.24
CA ASP A 232 13.03 -9.13 2.84
C ASP A 232 14.16 -9.24 1.80
N GLU A 233 13.92 -9.90 0.68
CA GLU A 233 14.90 -10.04 -0.41
C GLU A 233 15.23 -8.71 -1.11
N TYR A 234 14.38 -7.69 -0.96
CA TYR A 234 14.53 -6.37 -1.61
C TYR A 234 15.05 -5.29 -0.67
N VAL A 235 15.22 -5.59 0.63
CA VAL A 235 15.72 -4.61 1.60
C VAL A 235 17.19 -4.30 1.32
N GLN A 236 17.47 -3.06 0.94
CA GLN A 236 18.81 -2.54 0.65
C GLN A 236 19.01 -1.21 1.38
N GLU A 237 20.21 -0.97 1.93
CA GLU A 237 20.53 0.28 2.63
C GLU A 237 20.48 1.51 1.72
N ASP A 238 20.86 1.34 0.45
CA ASP A 238 20.85 2.41 -0.57
C ASP A 238 20.16 1.92 -1.85
N GLY A 239 18.90 1.55 -1.73
CA GLY A 239 18.08 1.11 -2.86
C GLY A 239 17.57 2.25 -3.75
N GLY A 240 17.76 3.51 -3.34
CA GLY A 240 17.23 4.69 -4.05
C GLY A 240 15.71 4.68 -4.18
N PHE A 241 15.02 4.10 -3.21
CA PHE A 241 13.57 3.92 -3.24
C PHE A 241 12.79 5.23 -3.16
N ASP A 242 13.34 6.24 -2.49
CA ASP A 242 12.79 7.60 -2.43
C ASP A 242 12.84 8.29 -3.80
N ILE A 243 13.91 8.08 -4.56
CA ILE A 243 14.05 8.57 -5.94
C ILE A 243 13.02 7.88 -6.84
N LEU A 244 12.87 6.56 -6.70
CA LEU A 244 11.88 5.79 -7.45
C LEU A 244 10.45 6.21 -7.08
N LEU A 245 10.17 6.45 -5.80
CA LEU A 245 8.87 6.94 -5.35
C LEU A 245 8.51 8.25 -6.07
N LYS A 246 9.39 9.26 -6.01
CA LYS A 246 9.19 10.53 -6.72
C LYS A 246 8.99 10.32 -8.22
N LYS A 247 9.80 9.45 -8.83
CA LYS A 247 9.71 9.15 -10.25
C LYS A 247 8.35 8.57 -10.62
N LEU A 248 7.86 7.56 -9.90
CA LEU A 248 6.57 6.95 -10.19
C LEU A 248 5.41 7.93 -10.02
N LEU A 249 5.48 8.81 -9.02
CA LEU A 249 4.50 9.87 -8.82
C LEU A 249 4.48 10.89 -9.95
N VAL A 250 5.65 11.23 -10.51
CA VAL A 250 5.75 12.09 -11.72
C VAL A 250 5.09 11.42 -12.93
N TYR A 251 5.13 10.08 -13.02
CA TYR A 251 4.42 9.31 -14.04
C TYR A 251 2.97 8.98 -13.65
N GLU A 252 2.38 9.72 -12.71
CA GLU A 252 0.98 9.65 -12.30
C GLU A 252 0.57 8.31 -11.65
N ALA A 253 1.50 7.64 -10.95
CA ALA A 253 1.11 6.56 -10.06
C ALA A 253 0.12 7.07 -9.01
N ASP A 254 -0.99 6.35 -8.83
CA ASP A 254 -2.11 6.78 -8.00
C ASP A 254 -1.80 6.66 -6.50
N VAL A 255 -1.86 7.79 -5.79
CA VAL A 255 -1.76 7.87 -4.32
C VAL A 255 -3.11 8.10 -3.63
N SER A 256 -4.17 8.29 -4.43
CA SER A 256 -5.52 8.57 -3.92
C SER A 256 -6.30 7.31 -3.58
N TYR A 257 -5.77 6.14 -3.93
CA TYR A 257 -6.47 4.90 -3.73
C TYR A 257 -6.64 4.57 -2.23
N THR A 258 -7.73 3.89 -1.92
CA THR A 258 -8.02 3.38 -0.57
C THR A 258 -8.05 1.85 -0.57
N ARG A 259 -7.61 1.26 0.55
CA ARG A 259 -7.66 -0.18 0.79
C ARG A 259 -9.07 -0.65 1.16
N ALA A 260 -9.19 -1.96 1.35
CA ALA A 260 -10.45 -2.59 1.74
C ALA A 260 -11.02 -2.13 3.10
N ASP A 261 -10.22 -1.49 3.94
CA ASP A 261 -10.62 -0.87 5.21
C ASP A 261 -10.89 0.65 5.11
N GLY A 262 -10.79 1.22 3.91
CA GLY A 262 -10.98 2.64 3.65
C GLY A 262 -9.74 3.50 3.89
N LYS A 263 -8.63 2.92 4.38
CA LYS A 263 -7.39 3.64 4.66
C LYS A 263 -6.58 3.90 3.40
N ASN A 264 -5.98 5.08 3.30
CA ASN A 264 -4.94 5.36 2.32
C ASN A 264 -3.55 5.20 2.94
N ILE A 265 -2.51 5.43 2.14
CA ILE A 265 -1.11 5.26 2.54
C ILE A 265 -0.68 6.14 3.73
N VAL A 266 -1.36 7.27 3.98
CA VAL A 266 -1.04 8.18 5.09
C VAL A 266 -1.22 7.49 6.45
N PHE A 267 -2.20 6.59 6.58
CA PHE A 267 -2.39 5.80 7.80
C PHE A 267 -1.17 4.94 8.17
N ASP A 268 -0.41 4.49 7.16
CA ASP A 268 0.81 3.72 7.41
C ASP A 268 1.99 4.59 7.83
N LEU A 269 1.99 5.87 7.47
CA LEU A 269 3.08 6.79 7.76
C LEU A 269 2.96 7.44 9.13
N VAL A 270 1.74 7.74 9.59
CA VAL A 270 1.55 8.47 10.87
C VAL A 270 2.12 7.75 12.10
N PRO A 271 2.32 6.42 12.17
CA PRO A 271 3.02 5.77 13.28
C PRO A 271 4.54 6.06 13.32
N TYR A 272 5.13 6.58 12.25
CA TYR A 272 6.57 6.76 12.08
C TYR A 272 6.99 8.22 11.94
N ASP A 273 8.29 8.55 12.06
CA ASP A 273 8.84 9.92 11.91
C ASP A 273 9.23 10.24 10.45
N SER A 274 8.59 9.59 9.49
CA SER A 274 8.92 9.67 8.06
C SER A 274 8.23 10.82 7.34
N PHE A 275 8.34 12.03 7.90
CA PHE A 275 7.74 13.24 7.33
C PHE A 275 8.30 13.61 5.95
N GLU A 276 9.54 13.21 5.62
CA GLU A 276 10.12 13.39 4.29
C GLU A 276 9.30 12.67 3.20
N ILE A 277 8.81 11.47 3.49
CA ILE A 277 7.92 10.73 2.58
C ILE A 277 6.57 11.44 2.49
N LEU A 278 6.05 11.89 3.63
CA LEU A 278 4.78 12.60 3.67
C LEU A 278 4.84 13.91 2.88
N ASP A 279 5.97 14.65 2.95
CA ASP A 279 6.20 15.86 2.15
C ASP A 279 6.12 15.56 0.65
N ILE A 280 6.75 14.45 0.19
CA ILE A 280 6.65 14.01 -1.19
C ILE A 280 5.19 13.73 -1.56
N LEU A 281 4.46 12.96 -0.75
CA LEU A 281 3.07 12.58 -1.04
C LEU A 281 2.13 13.80 -1.05
N VAL A 282 2.37 14.79 -0.19
CA VAL A 282 1.60 16.04 -0.13
C VAL A 282 1.83 16.89 -1.39
N GLU A 283 3.05 16.91 -1.94
CA GLU A 283 3.33 17.54 -3.23
C GLU A 283 2.48 16.94 -4.34
N PHE A 284 2.24 15.63 -4.30
CA PHE A 284 1.37 14.90 -5.23
C PHE A 284 -0.09 14.79 -4.76
N LYS A 285 -0.53 15.65 -3.84
CA LYS A 285 -1.92 15.86 -3.41
C LYS A 285 -2.59 14.64 -2.76
N VAL A 286 -1.83 13.83 -2.01
CA VAL A 286 -2.43 12.79 -1.18
C VAL A 286 -3.45 13.39 -0.21
N ASP A 287 -4.58 12.71 -0.01
CA ASP A 287 -5.60 13.20 0.94
C ASP A 287 -5.19 12.86 2.39
N LEU A 288 -4.80 13.90 3.14
CA LEU A 288 -4.48 13.79 4.57
C LEU A 288 -5.72 13.62 5.46
N ASN A 289 -6.90 13.81 4.89
CA ASN A 289 -8.19 13.78 5.59
C ASN A 289 -9.04 12.56 5.21
N GLN A 290 -8.47 11.59 4.49
CA GLN A 290 -9.16 10.35 4.13
C GLN A 290 -9.77 9.70 5.36
N LYS A 291 -11.00 9.22 5.24
CA LYS A 291 -11.69 8.48 6.31
C LYS A 291 -11.57 6.98 6.05
N ASP A 292 -11.24 6.24 7.09
CA ASP A 292 -11.45 4.79 7.08
C ASP A 292 -12.94 4.43 7.22
N PHE A 293 -13.29 3.15 7.22
CA PHE A 293 -14.68 2.71 7.33
C PHE A 293 -15.32 3.01 8.70
N ASP A 294 -14.53 3.28 9.72
CA ASP A 294 -15.00 3.76 11.02
C ASP A 294 -15.13 5.29 11.09
N GLY A 295 -14.81 5.98 9.99
CA GLY A 295 -14.83 7.44 9.89
C GLY A 295 -13.60 8.12 10.48
N ASN A 296 -12.59 7.35 10.94
CA ASN A 296 -11.36 7.92 11.48
C ASN A 296 -10.48 8.47 10.37
N THR A 297 -9.87 9.62 10.63
CA THR A 297 -8.82 10.18 9.77
C THR A 297 -7.43 9.70 10.24
N PRO A 298 -6.37 9.87 9.41
CA PRO A 298 -4.99 9.59 9.86
C PRO A 298 -4.62 10.32 11.16
N LEU A 299 -5.08 11.57 11.35
CA LEU A 299 -4.86 12.32 12.60
C LEU A 299 -5.54 11.65 13.79
N MET A 300 -6.79 11.20 13.65
CA MET A 300 -7.49 10.47 14.71
C MET A 300 -6.78 9.16 15.05
N TYR A 301 -6.36 8.41 14.02
CA TYR A 301 -5.60 7.19 14.21
C TYR A 301 -4.29 7.44 14.96
N MET A 302 -3.53 8.47 14.56
CA MET A 302 -2.31 8.89 15.24
C MET A 302 -2.55 9.22 16.71
N VAL A 303 -3.63 9.99 17.00
CA VAL A 303 -3.99 10.38 18.36
C VAL A 303 -4.41 9.15 19.18
N ASP A 304 -5.28 8.30 18.66
CA ASP A 304 -5.73 7.09 19.35
C ASP A 304 -4.56 6.16 19.76
N GLU A 305 -3.54 6.02 18.90
CA GLU A 305 -2.32 5.28 19.25
C GLU A 305 -1.47 6.02 20.31
N GLY A 306 -1.32 7.32 20.15
CA GLY A 306 -0.55 8.15 21.09
C GLY A 306 -1.17 8.23 22.49
N LEU A 307 -2.49 8.12 22.60
CA LEU A 307 -3.21 8.12 23.88
C LEU A 307 -2.97 6.85 24.71
N LYS A 308 -2.54 5.75 24.09
CA LYS A 308 -2.20 4.48 24.75
C LYS A 308 -0.78 4.46 25.32
N ILE A 309 0.04 5.47 25.01
CA ILE A 309 1.44 5.54 25.42
C ILE A 309 1.54 6.04 26.87
N GLU A 310 2.03 5.19 27.78
CA GLU A 310 2.27 5.50 29.18
C GLU A 310 3.72 5.96 29.45
N ASP A 311 4.69 5.46 28.68
CA ASP A 311 6.08 5.83 28.82
C ASP A 311 6.32 7.29 28.44
N ARG A 312 7.00 8.05 29.32
CA ARG A 312 7.23 9.49 29.16
C ARG A 312 8.08 9.84 27.94
N THR A 313 9.08 9.01 27.63
CA THR A 313 10.00 9.24 26.50
C THR A 313 9.27 9.01 25.18
N LEU A 314 8.56 7.89 25.08
CA LEU A 314 7.73 7.59 23.92
C LEU A 314 6.61 8.60 23.75
N LYS A 315 6.02 9.09 24.86
CA LYS A 315 5.01 10.14 24.82
C LYS A 315 5.57 11.47 24.29
N ALA A 316 6.76 11.87 24.74
CA ALA A 316 7.41 13.06 24.20
C ALA A 316 7.72 12.95 22.71
N TYR A 317 8.19 11.79 22.28
CA TYR A 317 8.38 11.48 20.86
C TYR A 317 7.07 11.56 20.06
N PHE A 318 6.01 10.95 20.57
CA PHE A 318 4.67 11.05 19.96
C PHE A 318 4.20 12.52 19.84
N ILE A 319 4.35 13.33 20.90
CA ILE A 319 3.94 14.74 20.86
C ILE A 319 4.72 15.52 19.79
N LYS A 320 6.02 15.26 19.63
CA LYS A 320 6.83 15.87 18.57
C LYS A 320 6.29 15.48 17.19
N ARG A 321 5.98 14.21 16.96
CA ARG A 321 5.38 13.72 15.70
C ARG A 321 4.02 14.38 15.46
N LEU A 322 3.14 14.42 16.47
CA LEU A 322 1.85 15.09 16.37
C LEU A 322 2.00 16.56 15.95
N GLN A 323 2.96 17.28 16.57
CA GLN A 323 3.24 18.67 16.21
C GLN A 323 3.73 18.81 14.76
N ASN A 324 4.55 17.88 14.27
CA ASN A 324 5.01 17.85 12.89
C ASN A 324 3.83 17.59 11.94
N PHE A 325 2.99 16.61 12.23
CA PHE A 325 1.82 16.31 11.41
C PHE A 325 0.84 17.48 11.37
N LEU A 326 0.65 18.19 12.50
CA LEU A 326 -0.19 19.38 12.57
C LEU A 326 0.38 20.64 11.86
N LYS A 327 1.56 20.56 11.22
CA LYS A 327 2.05 21.61 10.31
C LYS A 327 1.37 21.57 8.95
N TYR A 328 0.87 20.41 8.54
CA TYR A 328 0.11 20.26 7.30
C TYR A 328 -1.29 20.85 7.42
N ARG A 329 -1.94 21.07 6.28
CA ARG A 329 -3.32 21.55 6.21
C ARG A 329 -4.29 20.40 6.46
N ILE A 330 -4.55 20.12 7.74
CA ILE A 330 -5.42 19.02 8.17
C ILE A 330 -6.75 19.57 8.65
N ASN A 331 -7.84 18.91 8.28
CA ASN A 331 -9.17 19.20 8.82
C ASN A 331 -9.40 18.41 10.12
N MET A 332 -9.34 19.10 11.26
CA MET A 332 -9.54 18.51 12.59
C MET A 332 -11.01 18.35 12.97
N ASP A 333 -11.93 18.88 12.15
CA ASP A 333 -13.36 18.94 12.44
C ASP A 333 -14.13 17.76 11.81
N ILE A 334 -13.42 16.85 11.17
CA ILE A 334 -13.99 15.61 10.64
C ILE A 334 -14.47 14.73 11.80
N GLN A 335 -15.62 14.10 11.61
CA GLN A 335 -16.26 13.24 12.59
C GLN A 335 -16.14 11.77 12.20
N ASP A 336 -15.82 10.92 13.19
CA ASP A 336 -15.88 9.46 13.08
C ASP A 336 -17.34 8.95 13.09
N LYS A 337 -17.54 7.62 13.09
CA LYS A 337 -18.87 6.99 13.12
C LYS A 337 -19.69 7.34 14.37
N ASP A 338 -19.05 7.70 15.48
CA ASP A 338 -19.71 8.12 16.71
C ASP A 338 -20.02 9.63 16.71
N GLY A 339 -19.71 10.34 15.63
CA GLY A 339 -19.82 11.79 15.53
C GLY A 339 -18.70 12.55 16.24
N ARG A 340 -17.63 11.86 16.66
CA ARG A 340 -16.54 12.45 17.44
C ARG A 340 -15.45 12.99 16.53
N THR A 341 -14.98 14.20 16.85
CA THR A 341 -13.78 14.78 16.24
C THR A 341 -12.54 14.38 17.04
N VAL A 342 -11.35 14.67 16.51
CA VAL A 342 -10.09 14.39 17.20
C VAL A 342 -10.01 15.03 18.60
N ILE A 343 -10.59 16.23 18.79
CA ILE A 343 -10.60 16.89 20.12
C ILE A 343 -11.48 16.14 21.12
N HIS A 344 -12.60 15.54 20.69
CA HIS A 344 -13.42 14.69 21.56
C HIS A 344 -12.61 13.49 22.08
N LYS A 345 -11.84 12.82 21.18
CA LYS A 345 -11.00 11.67 21.56
C LYS A 345 -9.94 12.06 22.59
N ALA A 346 -9.26 13.17 22.38
CA ALA A 346 -8.26 13.69 23.33
C ALA A 346 -8.84 14.00 24.70
N VAL A 347 -10.02 14.63 24.73
CA VAL A 347 -10.72 14.98 26.00
C VAL A 347 -11.23 13.73 26.71
N ILE A 348 -11.80 12.76 26.00
CA ILE A 348 -12.26 11.48 26.57
C ILE A 348 -11.10 10.71 27.20
N ALA A 349 -9.94 10.72 26.56
CA ALA A 349 -8.73 10.10 27.09
C ALA A 349 -8.09 10.86 28.25
N ASP A 350 -8.50 12.10 28.50
CA ASP A 350 -7.97 12.96 29.55
C ASP A 350 -6.52 13.42 29.33
N ASP A 351 -6.13 13.61 28.07
CA ASP A 351 -4.78 14.01 27.70
C ASP A 351 -4.68 15.52 27.43
N LEU A 352 -4.36 16.26 28.50
CA LEU A 352 -4.25 17.72 28.45
C LEU A 352 -3.24 18.20 27.39
N ILE A 353 -2.13 17.50 27.20
CA ILE A 353 -1.08 17.91 26.25
C ILE A 353 -1.61 17.82 24.81
N VAL A 354 -2.27 16.72 24.47
CA VAL A 354 -2.87 16.56 23.14
C VAL A 354 -3.97 17.58 22.92
N VAL A 355 -4.86 17.79 23.91
CA VAL A 355 -5.91 18.82 23.87
C VAL A 355 -5.30 20.19 23.59
N GLU A 356 -4.25 20.59 24.31
CA GLU A 356 -3.53 21.85 24.10
C GLU A 356 -3.05 22.01 22.65
N LYS A 357 -2.39 20.97 22.09
CA LYS A 357 -1.85 21.04 20.71
C LYS A 357 -2.96 21.22 19.67
N LEU A 358 -4.07 20.53 19.84
CA LEU A 358 -5.24 20.66 18.95
C LEU A 358 -5.89 22.03 19.05
N MET A 359 -6.01 22.59 20.28
CA MET A 359 -6.56 23.93 20.50
C MET A 359 -5.69 25.03 19.89
N ILE A 360 -4.35 24.94 20.02
CA ILE A 360 -3.41 25.89 19.40
C ILE A 360 -3.62 25.92 17.87
N LYS A 361 -4.00 24.81 17.28
CA LYS A 361 -4.30 24.68 15.84
C LYS A 361 -5.74 25.04 15.48
N LYS A 362 -6.53 25.55 16.43
CA LYS A 362 -7.90 26.03 16.26
C LYS A 362 -8.90 24.96 15.85
N ALA A 363 -8.81 23.75 16.43
CA ALA A 363 -9.86 22.75 16.32
C ALA A 363 -11.20 23.36 16.79
N ASN A 364 -12.29 23.08 16.09
CA ASN A 364 -13.61 23.53 16.49
C ASN A 364 -14.08 22.76 17.73
N LEU A 365 -14.34 23.49 18.82
CA LEU A 365 -14.65 22.95 20.14
C LEU A 365 -16.14 22.61 20.32
N ASP A 366 -17.00 23.14 19.43
CA ASP A 366 -18.46 23.11 19.58
C ASP A 366 -19.16 22.10 18.65
N ILE A 367 -18.39 21.29 17.93
CA ILE A 367 -18.94 20.17 17.16
C ILE A 367 -19.57 19.16 18.13
N LYS A 368 -20.74 18.64 17.76
CA LYS A 368 -21.50 17.69 18.56
C LYS A 368 -21.31 16.26 18.06
N ASP A 369 -21.07 15.34 18.98
CA ASP A 369 -21.11 13.92 18.70
C ASP A 369 -22.55 13.44 18.42
N ASN A 370 -22.76 12.13 18.12
CA ASN A 370 -24.09 11.56 17.84
C ASN A 370 -25.06 11.68 19.03
N HIS A 371 -24.57 11.95 20.23
CA HIS A 371 -25.37 12.20 21.41
C HIS A 371 -25.64 13.71 21.64
N GLY A 372 -25.21 14.57 20.73
CA GLY A 372 -25.32 16.00 20.85
C GLY A 372 -24.31 16.64 21.81
N ARG A 373 -23.25 15.91 22.20
CA ARG A 373 -22.25 16.33 23.17
C ARG A 373 -21.06 16.99 22.47
N THR A 374 -20.65 18.16 22.95
CA THR A 374 -19.38 18.77 22.54
C THR A 374 -18.21 18.21 23.33
N ALA A 375 -16.98 18.50 22.91
CA ALA A 375 -15.78 18.09 23.65
C ALA A 375 -15.84 18.50 25.14
N LEU A 376 -16.39 19.68 25.44
CA LEU A 376 -16.56 20.17 26.82
C LEU A 376 -17.47 19.26 27.66
N HIS A 377 -18.52 18.67 27.09
CA HIS A 377 -19.39 17.71 27.79
C HIS A 377 -18.63 16.47 28.27
N HIS A 378 -17.63 16.01 27.50
CA HIS A 378 -16.87 14.82 27.85
C HIS A 378 -15.93 14.99 29.05
N THR A 379 -15.61 16.24 29.47
CA THR A 379 -14.83 16.47 30.69
C THR A 379 -15.53 16.00 31.97
N GLN A 380 -16.84 15.79 31.94
CA GLN A 380 -17.63 15.30 33.06
C GLN A 380 -17.21 13.92 33.57
N TRP A 381 -16.82 13.00 32.68
CA TRP A 381 -16.62 11.59 33.04
C TRP A 381 -15.53 11.38 34.08
N LYS A 382 -14.47 12.18 34.03
CA LYS A 382 -13.37 12.13 34.98
C LYS A 382 -13.37 13.36 35.93
N GLY A 383 -14.31 14.27 35.75
CA GLY A 383 -14.35 15.53 36.50
C GLY A 383 -13.14 16.42 36.24
N ASN A 384 -12.57 16.34 35.03
CA ASN A 384 -11.34 17.08 34.72
C ASN A 384 -11.61 18.57 34.52
N TYR A 385 -11.49 19.32 35.62
CA TYR A 385 -11.69 20.76 35.61
C TYR A 385 -10.59 21.51 34.83
N GLU A 386 -9.38 20.95 34.72
CA GLU A 386 -8.29 21.62 34.01
C GLU A 386 -8.56 21.63 32.50
N ILE A 387 -8.89 20.52 31.91
CA ILE A 387 -9.26 20.44 30.48
C ILE A 387 -10.50 21.32 30.23
N ALA A 388 -11.53 21.24 31.10
CA ALA A 388 -12.70 22.06 30.96
C ALA A 388 -12.35 23.58 30.98
N ARG A 389 -11.49 23.99 31.91
CA ARG A 389 -11.02 25.39 32.00
C ARG A 389 -10.30 25.83 30.73
N TRP A 390 -9.42 24.96 30.17
CA TRP A 390 -8.70 25.27 28.92
C TRP A 390 -9.66 25.43 27.75
N LEU A 391 -10.62 24.51 27.59
CA LEU A 391 -11.63 24.57 26.54
C LEU A 391 -12.48 25.87 26.66
N ILE A 392 -12.87 26.22 27.87
CA ILE A 392 -13.65 27.45 28.14
C ILE A 392 -12.83 28.70 27.80
N LEU A 393 -11.58 28.76 28.22
CA LEU A 393 -10.68 29.88 27.91
C LEU A 393 -10.41 29.99 26.39
N ALA A 394 -10.47 28.90 25.67
CA ALA A 394 -10.37 28.87 24.21
C ALA A 394 -11.69 29.21 23.49
N GLY A 395 -12.77 29.45 24.23
CA GLY A 395 -14.04 29.91 23.69
C GLY A 395 -15.08 28.82 23.44
N ALA A 396 -14.92 27.61 24.00
CA ALA A 396 -15.94 26.58 23.91
C ALA A 396 -17.30 27.06 24.49
N ASN A 397 -18.40 26.75 23.79
CA ASN A 397 -19.73 27.10 24.21
C ASN A 397 -20.19 26.24 25.40
N MET A 398 -20.16 26.83 26.58
CA MET A 398 -20.58 26.17 27.84
C MET A 398 -22.09 25.92 27.95
N ASN A 399 -22.88 26.63 27.16
CA ASN A 399 -24.34 26.59 27.26
C ASN A 399 -25.00 25.65 26.26
N GLU A 400 -24.21 24.98 25.45
CA GLU A 400 -24.69 24.04 24.42
C GLU A 400 -25.37 22.84 25.08
N PRO A 401 -26.65 22.52 24.80
CA PRO A 401 -27.29 21.34 25.32
C PRO A 401 -26.95 20.10 24.40
N ASP A 402 -26.86 18.92 25.05
CA ASP A 402 -26.85 17.67 24.35
C ASP A 402 -28.26 17.21 23.89
N ASN A 403 -28.40 16.03 23.28
CA ASN A 403 -29.70 15.49 22.84
C ASN A 403 -30.68 15.23 23.98
N SER A 404 -30.22 15.16 25.24
CA SER A 404 -31.03 15.01 26.42
C SER A 404 -31.47 16.39 27.01
N GLY A 405 -30.92 17.47 26.45
CA GLY A 405 -31.16 18.84 26.92
C GLY A 405 -30.27 19.27 28.09
N PHE A 406 -29.19 18.50 28.37
CA PHE A 406 -28.22 18.81 29.42
C PHE A 406 -27.01 19.55 28.85
N ASN A 407 -26.58 20.62 29.51
CA ASN A 407 -25.27 21.21 29.30
C ASN A 407 -24.25 20.61 30.28
N ILE A 408 -22.98 21.02 30.16
CA ILE A 408 -21.88 20.50 30.99
C ILE A 408 -22.13 20.72 32.49
N LEU A 409 -22.73 21.86 32.89
CA LEU A 409 -22.99 22.14 34.29
C LEU A 409 -23.99 21.14 34.91
N ASN A 410 -25.03 20.77 34.18
CA ASN A 410 -26.00 19.77 34.64
C ASN A 410 -25.30 18.44 34.97
N TYR A 411 -24.41 18.00 34.11
CA TYR A 411 -23.65 16.76 34.35
C TYR A 411 -22.66 16.89 35.51
N ALA A 412 -21.90 18.00 35.56
CA ALA A 412 -20.95 18.24 36.65
C ALA A 412 -21.63 18.26 38.01
N ALA A 413 -22.82 18.87 38.10
CA ALA A 413 -23.62 18.89 39.31
C ALA A 413 -24.16 17.52 39.70
N ILE A 414 -24.69 16.73 38.72
CA ILE A 414 -25.22 15.39 38.93
C ILE A 414 -24.14 14.46 39.48
N LEU A 415 -22.95 14.54 38.91
CA LEU A 415 -21.83 13.67 39.27
C LEU A 415 -21.08 14.14 40.52
N GLY A 416 -21.40 15.34 41.03
CA GLY A 416 -20.79 15.90 42.24
C GLY A 416 -19.35 16.43 42.02
N HIS A 417 -19.00 16.81 40.81
CA HIS A 417 -17.68 17.36 40.47
C HIS A 417 -17.55 18.82 40.89
N THR A 418 -17.38 19.06 42.18
CA THR A 418 -17.41 20.39 42.80
C THR A 418 -16.49 21.40 42.12
N ARG A 419 -15.21 21.03 41.84
CA ARG A 419 -14.25 21.92 41.17
C ARG A 419 -14.71 22.32 39.77
N LEU A 420 -15.24 21.36 39.01
CA LEU A 420 -15.76 21.61 37.66
C LEU A 420 -16.98 22.53 37.72
N VAL A 421 -17.91 22.29 38.66
CA VAL A 421 -19.07 23.18 38.88
C VAL A 421 -18.62 24.60 39.16
N ILE A 422 -17.65 24.80 40.08
CA ILE A 422 -17.13 26.10 40.41
C ILE A 422 -16.52 26.79 39.18
N THR A 423 -15.70 26.06 38.43
CA THR A 423 -15.08 26.58 37.19
C THR A 423 -16.12 27.04 36.18
N LEU A 424 -17.13 26.22 35.94
CA LEU A 424 -18.22 26.57 35.01
C LEU A 424 -19.02 27.77 35.45
N ILE A 425 -19.40 27.85 36.73
CA ILE A 425 -20.15 28.98 37.29
C ILE A 425 -19.32 30.26 37.24
N SER A 426 -18.06 30.22 37.65
CA SER A 426 -17.16 31.37 37.58
C SER A 426 -16.88 31.86 36.16
N SER A 427 -17.06 31.00 35.17
CA SER A 427 -16.94 31.34 33.75
C SER A 427 -18.26 31.81 33.11
N GLY A 428 -19.36 31.92 33.88
CA GLY A 428 -20.62 32.49 33.41
C GLY A 428 -21.53 31.52 32.68
N VAL A 429 -21.43 30.20 32.95
CA VAL A 429 -22.34 29.20 32.36
C VAL A 429 -23.77 29.49 32.77
N LEU A 430 -24.70 29.44 31.83
CA LEU A 430 -26.13 29.61 32.10
C LEU A 430 -26.72 28.25 32.51
N MET A 431 -27.43 28.25 33.63
CA MET A 431 -28.09 27.02 34.10
C MET A 431 -29.42 26.76 33.37
N TYR A 432 -29.89 27.71 32.60
CA TYR A 432 -31.21 27.66 32.00
C TYR A 432 -31.20 27.99 30.51
N ASN A 433 -31.57 26.98 29.71
CA ASN A 433 -32.02 27.20 28.35
C ASN A 433 -33.56 27.05 28.31
N ASN A 434 -34.27 27.94 27.63
CA ASN A 434 -35.72 27.91 27.45
C ASN A 434 -36.30 26.63 26.78
N ASN A 435 -35.74 25.47 27.06
CA ASN A 435 -36.13 24.22 26.48
C ASN A 435 -37.16 23.50 27.38
N PRO A 436 -38.31 23.02 26.87
CA PRO A 436 -39.35 22.34 27.66
C PRO A 436 -38.85 21.03 28.34
N LYS A 437 -37.72 20.47 27.95
CA LYS A 437 -37.05 19.37 28.65
C LYS A 437 -36.45 19.81 30.02
N ASN A 438 -36.28 21.09 30.29
CA ASN A 438 -35.68 21.61 31.51
C ASN A 438 -36.52 21.37 32.75
N LYS A 439 -37.81 21.09 32.61
CA LYS A 439 -38.64 20.72 33.76
C LYS A 439 -38.13 19.48 34.47
N LYS A 440 -37.69 18.45 33.71
CA LYS A 440 -37.07 17.23 34.27
C LYS A 440 -35.72 17.53 34.93
N VAL A 441 -34.95 18.45 34.36
CA VAL A 441 -33.67 18.93 34.92
C VAL A 441 -33.94 19.70 36.22
N ALA A 442 -34.94 20.60 36.26
CA ALA A 442 -35.35 21.33 37.46
C ALA A 442 -35.84 20.38 38.56
N GLU A 443 -36.68 19.37 38.24
CA GLU A 443 -37.13 18.32 39.17
C GLU A 443 -35.96 17.50 39.72
N PHE A 444 -34.99 17.20 38.88
CA PHE A 444 -33.76 16.49 39.28
C PHE A 444 -32.96 17.34 40.29
N PHE A 445 -32.66 18.61 39.97
CA PHE A 445 -31.91 19.52 40.86
C PHE A 445 -32.64 19.77 42.18
N LYS A 446 -33.95 19.89 42.18
CA LYS A 446 -34.73 19.99 43.42
C LYS A 446 -34.53 18.79 44.30
N SER A 447 -34.47 17.58 43.72
CA SER A 447 -34.19 16.35 44.48
C SER A 447 -32.77 16.31 45.05
N LYS A 448 -31.86 17.15 44.55
CA LYS A 448 -30.43 17.25 44.92
C LYS A 448 -30.08 18.57 45.60
N GLU A 449 -31.05 19.32 46.09
CA GLU A 449 -30.86 20.64 46.72
C GLU A 449 -29.80 20.63 47.84
N LYS A 450 -29.71 19.50 48.59
CA LYS A 450 -28.66 19.29 49.59
C LYS A 450 -27.22 19.24 48.99
N ILE A 451 -27.07 18.93 47.73
CA ILE A 451 -25.76 18.91 47.05
C ILE A 451 -25.33 20.35 46.74
N LEU A 452 -26.27 21.18 46.31
CA LEU A 452 -26.03 22.61 46.08
C LEU A 452 -25.62 23.32 47.37
N ASP A 453 -26.28 22.99 48.51
CA ASP A 453 -25.91 23.52 49.82
C ASP A 453 -24.52 23.05 50.26
N LYS A 454 -24.14 21.81 49.95
CA LYS A 454 -22.79 21.31 50.21
C LYS A 454 -21.75 22.02 49.34
N LEU A 455 -22.07 22.36 48.08
CA LEU A 455 -21.20 23.12 47.20
C LEU A 455 -20.87 24.52 47.75
N VAL A 456 -21.88 25.20 48.34
CA VAL A 456 -21.69 26.50 48.98
C VAL A 456 -20.92 26.38 50.29
N ALA A 457 -21.08 25.26 51.00
CA ALA A 457 -20.41 25.01 52.28
C ALA A 457 -19.00 24.40 52.13
N ALA A 458 -18.56 24.09 50.90
CA ALA A 458 -17.24 23.49 50.68
C ALA A 458 -16.11 24.41 51.15
N GLU A 459 -15.27 23.91 52.05
CA GLU A 459 -14.18 24.67 52.69
C GLU A 459 -13.03 25.02 51.71
N ASP A 460 -12.99 24.39 50.54
CA ASP A 460 -11.94 24.56 49.57
C ASP A 460 -11.91 25.86 48.76
N ILE A 461 -12.89 26.77 49.00
CA ILE A 461 -12.96 28.08 48.34
C ILE A 461 -12.32 29.15 49.25
N SER A 462 -11.04 29.35 49.09
CA SER A 462 -10.28 30.35 49.84
C SER A 462 -10.53 31.80 49.38
N ASP A 463 -11.06 32.00 48.16
CA ASP A 463 -11.37 33.33 47.62
C ASP A 463 -12.79 33.76 47.98
N SER A 464 -12.89 34.83 48.83
CA SER A 464 -14.17 35.36 49.29
C SER A 464 -15.05 35.91 48.15
N LYS A 465 -14.45 36.46 47.07
CA LYS A 465 -15.22 36.96 45.92
C LYS A 465 -15.80 35.79 45.13
N MET A 466 -15.05 34.70 44.98
CA MET A 466 -15.50 33.52 44.31
C MET A 466 -16.59 32.77 45.09
N LYS A 467 -16.47 32.73 46.41
CA LYS A 467 -17.50 32.20 47.33
C LYS A 467 -18.80 32.99 47.25
N ASN A 468 -18.72 34.33 47.26
CA ASN A 468 -19.91 35.18 47.14
C ASN A 468 -20.57 35.08 45.77
N ALA A 469 -19.80 34.99 44.68
CA ALA A 469 -20.32 34.77 43.34
C ALA A 469 -21.03 33.39 43.26
N LEU A 470 -20.46 32.34 43.87
CA LEU A 470 -21.09 31.02 43.94
C LEU A 470 -22.38 31.05 44.72
N ILE A 471 -22.44 31.74 45.89
CA ILE A 471 -23.65 31.90 46.68
C ILE A 471 -24.73 32.61 45.87
N GLU A 472 -24.39 33.70 45.18
CA GLU A 472 -25.32 34.44 44.34
C GLU A 472 -25.86 33.55 43.18
N VAL A 473 -25.01 32.83 42.51
CA VAL A 473 -25.39 31.94 41.40
C VAL A 473 -26.24 30.77 41.89
N VAL A 474 -25.89 30.13 43.02
CA VAL A 474 -26.72 29.06 43.63
C VAL A 474 -28.06 29.58 44.08
N THR A 475 -28.11 30.81 44.61
CA THR A 475 -29.36 31.47 45.03
C THR A 475 -30.25 31.75 43.83
N ASN A 476 -29.69 32.34 42.78
CA ASN A 476 -30.42 32.60 41.53
C ASN A 476 -30.89 31.31 40.88
N PHE A 477 -30.07 30.28 40.92
CA PHE A 477 -30.42 28.94 40.44
C PHE A 477 -31.60 28.30 41.18
N LYS A 478 -31.59 28.34 42.51
CA LYS A 478 -32.74 27.88 43.31
C LYS A 478 -34.02 28.64 42.95
N LYS A 479 -33.92 29.94 42.68
CA LYS A 479 -35.05 30.78 42.23
C LYS A 479 -35.54 30.32 40.84
N GLU A 480 -34.65 30.14 39.88
CA GLU A 480 -34.99 29.68 38.54
C GLU A 480 -35.59 28.26 38.52
N ILE A 481 -35.06 27.34 39.34
CA ILE A 481 -35.65 25.99 39.54
C ILE A 481 -37.10 26.11 40.01
N ASN A 482 -37.37 26.94 41.00
CA ASN A 482 -38.71 27.13 41.55
C ASN A 482 -39.63 27.77 40.50
N GLU A 483 -39.17 28.76 39.73
CA GLU A 483 -39.93 29.38 38.64
C GLU A 483 -40.23 28.37 37.51
N ALA A 484 -39.29 27.53 37.16
CA ALA A 484 -39.47 26.46 36.13
C ALA A 484 -40.48 25.39 36.57
N LEU A 485 -40.54 25.10 37.87
CA LEU A 485 -41.51 24.15 38.45
C LEU A 485 -42.91 24.74 38.56
N LEU A 486 -43.03 26.08 38.68
CA LEU A 486 -44.30 26.81 38.79
C LEU A 486 -44.94 27.10 37.41
N LYS A 487 -44.17 27.09 36.32
CA LYS A 487 -44.74 27.21 34.96
C LYS A 487 -45.42 25.88 34.58
N LYS A 488 -46.74 25.83 34.76
CA LYS A 488 -47.63 24.75 34.34
C LYS A 488 -47.87 24.77 32.85
#